data_fc333dfd51d66fbaf589de4714a9b505
#
_entry.id   fc333dfd51d66fbaf589de4714a9b505
#
_cell.length_a   1.000
_cell.length_b   1.000
_cell.length_c   1.000
_cell.angle_alpha   90.00
_cell.angle_beta   90.00
_cell.angle_gamma   90.00
#
_symmetry.space_group_name_H-M   'P 1'
#
loop_
_entity.id
_entity.type
_entity.pdbx_description
1 polymer ?
#
loop_
_entity_poly.entity_id
_entity_poly.type
_entity_poly.pdbx_seq_one_letter_code
_entity_poly.pdbx_strand_id
1 'polypeptide(L)'
;MKFKTLLVVCSLLTASQVQAEDRFESIRDVWPTCAGCHGQQGEGLATFPALAGKDADYIITALLQYKNKEQRGPMSPLMYGQAQMLTEGQIGLVGVYVQEGFPKE
;
A
#
# COMPACT_ATOMS: atom_id res chain seq x y z
N MET A 1 44.20 37.70 -23.72
CA MET A 1 43.78 36.87 -22.61
C MET A 1 42.41 36.39 -22.84
N LYS A 2 42.32 35.12 -23.02
CA LYS A 2 40.99 34.53 -23.28
C LYS A 2 40.56 33.77 -22.08
N PHE A 3 39.47 34.25 -21.52
CA PHE A 3 38.84 33.52 -20.44
C PHE A 3 38.00 32.45 -21.08
N LYS A 4 38.41 31.25 -20.84
CA LYS A 4 37.53 30.17 -21.16
C LYS A 4 36.47 30.15 -20.10
N THR A 5 35.33 30.54 -20.50
CA THR A 5 34.15 30.33 -19.67
C THR A 5 33.99 28.85 -19.49
N LEU A 6 34.32 28.41 -18.33
CA LEU A 6 34.03 27.07 -17.97
C LEU A 6 32.52 26.97 -17.88
N LEU A 7 31.92 26.39 -18.87
CA LEU A 7 30.55 25.96 -18.78
C LEU A 7 30.53 24.83 -17.79
N VAL A 8 30.28 25.18 -16.57
CA VAL A 8 29.82 24.20 -15.64
C VAL A 8 28.43 23.79 -16.12
N VAL A 9 28.42 22.80 -16.93
CA VAL A 9 27.19 22.07 -17.13
C VAL A 9 26.94 21.40 -15.81
N CYS A 10 26.17 22.06 -14.97
CA CYS A 10 25.42 21.34 -13.99
C CYS A 10 24.62 20.34 -14.77
N SER A 11 25.15 19.15 -14.87
CA SER A 11 24.29 18.05 -15.18
C SER A 11 23.28 18.06 -14.06
N LEU A 12 22.17 18.63 -14.36
CA LEU A 12 21.00 18.47 -13.58
C LEU A 12 20.76 17.00 -13.47
N LEU A 13 21.18 16.49 -12.37
CA LEU A 13 20.58 15.31 -11.87
C LEU A 13 19.10 15.64 -11.73
N THR A 14 18.41 15.56 -12.83
CA THR A 14 17.02 15.26 -12.74
C THR A 14 16.99 13.85 -12.21
N ALA A 15 17.32 13.74 -10.95
CA ALA A 15 17.00 12.56 -10.24
C ALA A 15 15.56 12.31 -10.58
N SER A 16 15.33 11.24 -11.28
CA SER A 16 14.00 10.73 -11.44
C SER A 16 13.36 10.82 -10.08
N GLN A 17 12.61 11.86 -9.88
CA GLN A 17 11.73 11.93 -8.76
C GLN A 17 10.62 10.96 -9.09
N VAL A 18 10.97 9.69 -9.02
CA VAL A 18 9.96 8.67 -8.99
C VAL A 18 9.10 9.08 -7.82
N GLN A 19 7.96 9.54 -8.16
CA GLN A 19 7.05 10.15 -7.23
C GLN A 19 6.74 9.11 -6.18
N ALA A 20 7.17 9.34 -4.97
CA ALA A 20 6.86 8.44 -3.86
C ALA A 20 5.35 8.24 -3.73
N GLU A 21 4.58 9.25 -4.14
CA GLU A 21 3.13 9.20 -4.17
C GLU A 21 2.59 8.18 -5.17
N ASP A 22 3.35 7.82 -6.20
CA ASP A 22 2.90 6.86 -7.21
C ASP A 22 3.14 5.41 -6.79
N ARG A 23 3.81 5.19 -5.67
CA ARG A 23 4.05 3.83 -5.18
C ARG A 23 2.76 3.05 -4.98
N PHE A 24 1.71 3.73 -4.59
CA PHE A 24 0.45 3.11 -4.23
C PHE A 24 -0.62 3.27 -5.31
N GLU A 25 -0.24 3.67 -6.51
CA GLU A 25 -1.21 3.92 -7.57
C GLU A 25 -2.07 2.69 -7.85
N SER A 26 -1.48 1.51 -7.89
CA SER A 26 -2.21 0.29 -8.23
C SER A 26 -3.22 -0.14 -7.16
N ILE A 27 -3.14 0.43 -5.97
CA ILE A 27 -4.10 0.15 -4.89
C ILE A 27 -4.95 1.35 -4.53
N ARG A 28 -4.84 2.44 -5.29
CA ARG A 28 -5.59 3.66 -5.01
C ARG A 28 -7.10 3.42 -5.01
N ASP A 29 -7.57 2.58 -5.92
CA ASP A 29 -8.98 2.22 -5.99
C ASP A 29 -9.33 1.00 -5.12
N VAL A 30 -8.32 0.32 -4.61
CA VAL A 30 -8.49 -0.84 -3.73
C VAL A 30 -8.76 -0.42 -2.30
N TRP A 31 -7.95 0.50 -1.77
CA TRP A 31 -8.04 0.89 -0.37
C TRP A 31 -9.43 1.38 0.05
N PRO A 32 -10.17 2.18 -0.75
CA PRO A 32 -11.52 2.61 -0.35
C PRO A 32 -12.45 1.43 -0.04
N THR A 33 -12.32 0.32 -0.73
CA THR A 33 -13.10 -0.89 -0.46
C THR A 33 -12.73 -1.47 0.91
N CYS A 34 -11.45 -1.52 1.22
CA CYS A 34 -10.97 -1.98 2.53
C CYS A 34 -11.49 -1.06 3.65
N ALA A 35 -11.38 0.24 3.41
CA ALA A 35 -11.77 1.27 4.37
C ALA A 35 -13.26 1.23 4.68
N GLY A 36 -14.09 0.75 3.77
CA GLY A 36 -15.51 0.61 3.98
C GLY A 36 -15.86 -0.26 5.18
N CYS A 37 -15.04 -1.24 5.49
CA CYS A 37 -15.22 -2.11 6.66
C CYS A 37 -14.18 -1.83 7.74
N HIS A 38 -12.92 -1.57 7.36
CA HIS A 38 -11.83 -1.43 8.34
C HIS A 38 -11.59 0.00 8.82
N GLY A 39 -12.27 0.98 8.22
CA GLY A 39 -12.07 2.39 8.53
C GLY A 39 -11.04 3.06 7.63
N GLN A 40 -11.17 4.37 7.44
CA GLN A 40 -10.29 5.16 6.55
C GLN A 40 -8.83 5.12 6.98
N GLN A 41 -8.59 5.05 8.27
CA GLN A 41 -7.26 4.94 8.86
C GLN A 41 -7.05 3.57 9.48
N GLY A 42 -7.79 2.58 9.00
CA GLY A 42 -7.66 1.21 9.49
C GLY A 42 -7.99 1.03 10.97
N GLU A 43 -8.81 1.92 11.53
CA GLU A 43 -9.11 1.89 12.96
C GLU A 43 -10.03 0.76 13.39
N GLY A 44 -10.65 0.09 12.43
CA GLY A 44 -11.66 -0.92 12.70
C GLY A 44 -13.04 -0.31 12.91
N LEU A 45 -14.07 -1.03 12.51
CA LEU A 45 -15.46 -0.60 12.68
C LEU A 45 -16.27 -1.79 13.17
N ALA A 46 -17.01 -1.62 14.28
CA ALA A 46 -17.83 -2.69 14.86
C ALA A 46 -17.02 -3.99 15.06
N THR A 47 -17.43 -5.08 14.41
CA THR A 47 -16.73 -6.36 14.52
C THR A 47 -15.57 -6.51 13.55
N PHE A 48 -15.37 -5.55 12.64
CA PHE A 48 -14.28 -5.59 11.68
C PHE A 48 -12.98 -5.15 12.36
N PRO A 49 -11.90 -5.93 12.23
CA PRO A 49 -10.70 -5.66 12.99
C PRO A 49 -9.95 -4.43 12.53
N ALA A 50 -9.22 -3.83 13.46
CA ALA A 50 -8.31 -2.74 13.14
C ALA A 50 -7.11 -3.27 12.36
N LEU A 51 -6.69 -2.50 11.37
CA LEU A 51 -5.47 -2.75 10.61
C LEU A 51 -4.35 -1.82 11.05
N ALA A 52 -4.70 -0.68 11.63
CA ALA A 52 -3.72 0.29 12.11
C ALA A 52 -2.74 -0.36 13.09
N GLY A 53 -1.47 -0.03 12.94
CA GLY A 53 -0.42 -0.57 13.80
C GLY A 53 0.11 -1.94 13.40
N LYS A 54 -0.46 -2.55 12.37
CA LYS A 54 0.05 -3.83 11.87
C LYS A 54 1.21 -3.59 10.91
N ASP A 55 2.19 -4.48 10.94
CA ASP A 55 3.28 -4.40 9.98
C ASP A 55 2.90 -5.02 8.64
N ALA A 56 3.75 -4.77 7.64
CA ALA A 56 3.50 -5.26 6.29
C ALA A 56 3.39 -6.78 6.25
N ASP A 57 4.28 -7.48 6.94
CA ASP A 57 4.29 -8.95 6.90
C ASP A 57 3.00 -9.53 7.46
N TYR A 58 2.47 -8.95 8.52
CA TYR A 58 1.20 -9.38 9.09
C TYR A 58 0.07 -9.25 8.07
N ILE A 59 -0.04 -8.09 7.44
CA ILE A 59 -1.10 -7.81 6.47
C ILE A 59 -0.95 -8.68 5.22
N ILE A 60 0.26 -8.80 4.71
CA ILE A 60 0.53 -9.62 3.51
C ILE A 60 0.18 -11.08 3.78
N THR A 61 0.64 -11.61 4.91
CA THR A 61 0.35 -13.00 5.28
C THR A 61 -1.15 -13.23 5.39
N ALA A 62 -1.85 -12.33 6.06
CA ALA A 62 -3.30 -12.44 6.20
C ALA A 62 -4.01 -12.42 4.86
N LEU A 63 -3.67 -11.48 3.98
CA LEU A 63 -4.29 -11.37 2.67
C LEU A 63 -4.00 -12.58 1.78
N LEU A 64 -2.78 -13.11 1.83
CA LEU A 64 -2.44 -14.32 1.08
C LEU A 64 -3.24 -15.52 1.58
N GLN A 65 -3.42 -15.64 2.88
CA GLN A 65 -4.23 -16.71 3.46
C GLN A 65 -5.69 -16.59 3.03
N TYR A 66 -6.26 -15.38 3.08
CA TYR A 66 -7.62 -15.17 2.59
C TYR A 66 -7.74 -15.45 1.09
N LYS A 67 -6.73 -15.08 0.31
CA LYS A 67 -6.71 -15.38 -1.12
C LYS A 67 -6.75 -16.88 -1.38
N ASN A 68 -6.18 -17.68 -0.49
CA ASN A 68 -6.21 -19.13 -0.53
C ASN A 68 -7.41 -19.72 0.22
N LYS A 69 -8.36 -18.89 0.65
CA LYS A 69 -9.55 -19.29 1.39
C LYS A 69 -9.24 -20.01 2.71
N GLU A 70 -8.16 -19.59 3.35
CA GLU A 70 -7.81 -20.10 4.66
C GLU A 70 -8.53 -19.30 5.73
N GLN A 71 -9.13 -20.01 6.68
CA GLN A 71 -9.88 -19.37 7.75
C GLN A 71 -8.93 -18.89 8.85
N ARG A 72 -9.07 -17.62 9.23
CA ARG A 72 -8.33 -17.01 10.34
C ARG A 72 -9.26 -16.70 11.51
N GLY A 73 -10.56 -16.65 11.27
CA GLY A 73 -11.57 -16.39 12.26
C GLY A 73 -12.95 -16.59 11.64
N PRO A 74 -14.03 -16.46 12.42
CA PRO A 74 -15.37 -16.83 11.94
C PRO A 74 -15.85 -15.94 10.78
N MET A 75 -15.34 -14.73 10.65
CA MET A 75 -15.74 -13.83 9.58
C MET A 75 -14.77 -13.81 8.40
N SER A 76 -13.77 -14.70 8.38
CA SER A 76 -12.80 -14.76 7.30
C SER A 76 -13.41 -14.88 5.91
N PRO A 77 -14.52 -15.61 5.70
CA PRO A 77 -15.11 -15.71 4.37
C PRO A 77 -15.46 -14.37 3.73
N LEU A 78 -15.72 -13.33 4.52
CA LEU A 78 -15.97 -11.98 4.00
C LEU A 78 -14.73 -11.40 3.30
N MET A 79 -13.55 -11.84 3.71
CA MET A 79 -12.30 -11.38 3.13
C MET A 79 -11.85 -12.17 1.90
N TYR A 80 -12.39 -13.36 1.68
CA TYR A 80 -11.93 -14.21 0.58
C TYR A 80 -12.12 -13.54 -0.78
N GLY A 81 -13.32 -13.03 -1.04
CA GLY A 81 -13.61 -12.34 -2.29
C GLY A 81 -12.77 -11.08 -2.47
N GLN A 82 -12.54 -10.35 -1.38
CA GLN A 82 -11.72 -9.13 -1.43
C GLN A 82 -10.27 -9.46 -1.80
N ALA A 83 -9.70 -10.46 -1.14
CA ALA A 83 -8.32 -10.85 -1.38
C ALA A 83 -8.12 -11.48 -2.76
N GLN A 84 -9.11 -12.23 -3.25
CA GLN A 84 -9.02 -12.88 -4.55
C GLN A 84 -8.96 -11.90 -5.71
N MET A 85 -9.48 -10.70 -5.53
CA MET A 85 -9.44 -9.65 -6.53
C MET A 85 -8.06 -8.98 -6.64
N LEU A 86 -7.18 -9.23 -5.69
CA LEU A 86 -5.88 -8.59 -5.63
C LEU A 86 -4.80 -9.48 -6.24
N THR A 87 -3.88 -8.85 -6.97
CA THR A 87 -2.64 -9.53 -7.34
C THR A 87 -1.72 -9.61 -6.13
N GLU A 88 -0.75 -10.50 -6.17
CA GLU A 88 0.24 -10.58 -5.08
C GLU A 88 1.00 -9.26 -4.92
N GLY A 89 1.29 -8.58 -6.04
CA GLY A 89 1.91 -7.25 -5.98
C GLY A 89 1.06 -6.23 -5.26
N GLN A 90 -0.24 -6.22 -5.53
CA GLN A 90 -1.17 -5.35 -4.82
C GLN A 90 -1.25 -5.69 -3.34
N ILE A 91 -1.24 -6.97 -3.01
CA ILE A 91 -1.22 -7.42 -1.61
C ILE A 91 0.01 -6.88 -0.89
N GLY A 92 1.18 -6.96 -1.54
CA GLY A 92 2.40 -6.39 -0.99
C GLY A 92 2.28 -4.90 -0.72
N LEU A 93 1.70 -4.17 -1.68
CA LEU A 93 1.52 -2.73 -1.53
C LEU A 93 0.51 -2.37 -0.43
N VAL A 94 -0.57 -3.13 -0.30
CA VAL A 94 -1.51 -2.92 0.81
C VAL A 94 -0.82 -3.08 2.15
N GLY A 95 0.03 -4.11 2.28
CA GLY A 95 0.79 -4.31 3.50
C GLY A 95 1.68 -3.13 3.84
N VAL A 96 2.43 -2.64 2.86
CA VAL A 96 3.31 -1.47 3.04
C VAL A 96 2.49 -0.23 3.37
N TYR A 97 1.38 -0.03 2.68
CA TYR A 97 0.51 1.11 2.90
C TYR A 97 -0.01 1.17 4.34
N VAL A 98 -0.46 0.04 4.86
CA VAL A 98 -0.92 -0.06 6.25
C VAL A 98 0.23 0.20 7.21
N GLN A 99 1.38 -0.43 6.99
CA GLN A 99 2.54 -0.27 7.86
C GLN A 99 3.00 1.18 7.94
N GLU A 100 2.92 1.92 6.85
CA GLU A 100 3.33 3.33 6.79
C GLU A 100 2.26 4.28 7.34
N GLY A 101 1.13 3.77 7.80
CA GLY A 101 0.11 4.58 8.43
C GLY A 101 -0.83 5.28 7.45
N PHE A 102 -1.12 4.65 6.33
CA PHE A 102 -2.10 5.15 5.36
C PHE A 102 -1.70 6.51 4.77
N PRO A 103 -0.53 6.61 4.15
CA PRO A 103 -0.04 7.90 3.67
C PRO A 103 -0.98 8.52 2.66
N LYS A 104 -1.15 9.83 2.74
CA LYS A 104 -1.92 10.60 1.77
C LYS A 104 -1.01 11.03 0.64
N GLU A 105 -1.60 11.18 -0.52
CA GLU A 105 -0.89 11.70 -1.69
C GLU A 105 -0.66 13.20 -1.62
#